data_b86b117a5b586965fcdc754f9a98b6a8
#
_entry.id   b86b117a5b586965fcdc754f9a98b6a8
#
_cell.length_a   1.000
_cell.length_b   1.000
_cell.length_c   1.000
_cell.angle_alpha   90.00
_cell.angle_beta   90.00
_cell.angle_gamma   90.00
#
_symmetry.space_group_name_H-M   'P 1'
#
loop_
_entity.id
_entity.type
_entity.pdbx_description
1 polymer ?
#
loop_
_entity_poly.entity_id
_entity_poly.type
_entity_poly.pdbx_seq_one_letter_code
_entity_poly.pdbx_strand_id
1 'polypeptide(L)'
;MIRSAQRLLLTLAVVLVLPLSACGGSDEDDVRSASEDFVAAFKDENWEEVCSLMTDKSKAQLERAGQVLDANGGCEGVWEKASKFIGDKAKRQLDDFEIESVKVEGDTATVTTAEAKGQPTQLRKEDGEWRVDFES
;
A
#
# COMPACT_ATOMS: atom_id res chain seq x y z
N MET A 1 -8.09 -64.31 -42.16
CA MET A 1 -9.38 -64.24 -41.43
C MET A 1 -9.08 -63.75 -40.02
N ILE A 2 -9.97 -62.92 -39.50
CA ILE A 2 -9.96 -62.36 -38.11
C ILE A 2 -9.03 -61.24 -37.92
N ARG A 3 -9.35 -60.00 -38.16
CA ARG A 3 -10.21 -59.04 -37.46
C ARG A 3 -9.88 -58.97 -35.97
N SER A 4 -9.04 -57.99 -35.66
CA SER A 4 -8.98 -57.48 -34.30
C SER A 4 -9.05 -55.97 -34.38
N ALA A 5 -10.20 -55.49 -34.01
CA ALA A 5 -10.47 -54.08 -33.85
C ALA A 5 -9.74 -53.58 -32.63
N GLN A 6 -8.70 -52.82 -32.82
CA GLN A 6 -7.99 -52.17 -31.77
C GLN A 6 -8.65 -50.83 -31.45
N ARG A 7 -9.48 -50.87 -30.45
CA ARG A 7 -10.10 -49.66 -29.92
C ARG A 7 -9.04 -48.87 -29.17
N LEU A 8 -8.59 -47.83 -29.83
CA LEU A 8 -7.72 -46.83 -29.25
C LEU A 8 -8.55 -45.97 -28.28
N LEU A 9 -8.42 -46.26 -27.01
CA LEU A 9 -8.95 -45.43 -25.94
C LEU A 9 -8.01 -44.20 -25.77
N LEU A 10 -8.40 -43.12 -26.40
CA LEU A 10 -7.81 -41.80 -26.10
C LEU A 10 -8.35 -41.36 -24.73
N THR A 11 -7.55 -41.55 -23.72
CA THR A 11 -7.76 -40.90 -22.43
C THR A 11 -7.35 -39.46 -22.56
N LEU A 12 -8.33 -38.60 -22.73
CA LEU A 12 -8.19 -37.15 -22.69
C LEU A 12 -7.91 -36.73 -21.23
N ALA A 13 -6.65 -36.58 -20.91
CA ALA A 13 -6.26 -35.99 -19.63
C ALA A 13 -6.62 -34.50 -19.67
N VAL A 14 -7.77 -34.15 -19.15
CA VAL A 14 -8.12 -32.76 -18.86
C VAL A 14 -7.25 -32.32 -17.70
N VAL A 15 -6.17 -31.66 -18.00
CA VAL A 15 -5.38 -30.92 -17.01
C VAL A 15 -6.24 -29.74 -16.57
N LEU A 16 -6.91 -29.91 -15.43
CA LEU A 16 -7.62 -28.86 -14.75
C LEU A 16 -6.56 -27.91 -14.19
N VAL A 17 -6.20 -26.89 -14.97
CA VAL A 17 -5.44 -25.75 -14.45
C VAL A 17 -6.39 -25.00 -13.54
N LEU A 18 -6.36 -25.34 -12.25
CA LEU A 18 -6.98 -24.53 -11.22
C LEU A 18 -6.20 -23.19 -11.21
N PRO A 19 -6.87 -22.05 -11.42
CA PRO A 19 -6.25 -20.79 -11.07
C PRO A 19 -6.00 -20.86 -9.56
N LEU A 20 -4.74 -20.84 -9.17
CA LEU A 20 -4.35 -20.51 -7.82
C LEU A 20 -4.80 -19.06 -7.61
N SER A 21 -6.06 -18.89 -7.23
CA SER A 21 -6.51 -17.68 -6.61
C SER A 21 -5.69 -17.59 -5.33
N ALA A 22 -4.63 -16.78 -5.35
CA ALA A 22 -3.87 -16.49 -4.18
C ALA A 22 -4.86 -16.09 -3.08
N CYS A 23 -4.85 -16.80 -1.97
CA CYS A 23 -5.54 -16.41 -0.75
C CYS A 23 -4.85 -15.14 -0.22
N GLY A 24 -5.29 -14.01 -0.68
CA GLY A 24 -4.97 -12.67 -0.25
C GLY A 24 -6.13 -11.84 -0.70
N GLY A 25 -6.53 -10.81 0.05
CA GLY A 25 -7.49 -9.82 -0.38
C GLY A 25 -7.12 -9.30 -1.77
N SER A 26 -8.04 -8.61 -2.45
CA SER A 26 -7.70 -7.93 -3.69
C SER A 26 -6.60 -6.88 -3.40
N ASP A 27 -5.78 -6.54 -4.39
CA ASP A 27 -4.80 -5.45 -4.25
C ASP A 27 -5.47 -4.16 -3.76
N GLU A 28 -6.73 -3.94 -4.10
CA GLU A 28 -7.53 -2.82 -3.62
C GLU A 28 -7.77 -2.88 -2.10
N ASP A 29 -8.07 -4.05 -1.56
CA ASP A 29 -8.24 -4.26 -0.11
C ASP A 29 -6.91 -4.08 0.63
N ASP A 30 -5.81 -4.57 0.06
CA ASP A 30 -4.47 -4.41 0.62
C ASP A 30 -4.03 -2.94 0.64
N VAL A 31 -4.33 -2.18 -0.43
CA VAL A 31 -4.07 -0.73 -0.50
C VAL A 31 -4.90 0.02 0.54
N ARG A 32 -6.16 -0.35 0.69
CA ARG A 32 -7.06 0.24 1.69
C ARG A 32 -6.51 0.00 3.11
N SER A 33 -6.14 -1.23 3.41
CA SER A 33 -5.56 -1.61 4.69
C SER A 33 -4.26 -0.84 4.97
N ALA A 34 -3.33 -0.80 4.02
CA ALA A 34 -2.07 -0.05 4.15
C ALA A 34 -2.28 1.44 4.42
N SER A 35 -3.31 2.03 3.79
CA SER A 35 -3.64 3.44 4.01
C SER A 35 -4.22 3.70 5.39
N GLU A 36 -5.11 2.82 5.86
CA GLU A 36 -5.71 2.87 7.19
C GLU A 36 -4.66 2.65 8.28
N ASP A 37 -3.77 1.68 8.10
CA ASP A 37 -2.67 1.38 9.03
C ASP A 37 -1.70 2.57 9.15
N PHE A 38 -1.39 3.23 8.02
CA PHE A 38 -0.56 4.43 8.02
C PHE A 38 -1.20 5.56 8.85
N VAL A 39 -2.50 5.82 8.65
CA VAL A 39 -3.21 6.85 9.41
C VAL A 39 -3.31 6.49 10.89
N ALA A 40 -3.57 5.22 11.21
CA ALA A 40 -3.62 4.75 12.60
C ALA A 40 -2.26 4.91 13.30
N ALA A 41 -1.18 4.47 12.66
CA ALA A 41 0.18 4.63 13.19
C ALA A 41 0.54 6.12 13.39
N PHE A 42 0.13 6.97 12.46
CA PHE A 42 0.35 8.42 12.56
C PHE A 42 -0.42 9.05 13.73
N LYS A 43 -1.67 8.65 13.95
CA LYS A 43 -2.48 9.11 15.10
C LYS A 43 -1.91 8.66 16.44
N ASP A 44 -1.36 7.45 16.47
CA ASP A 44 -0.74 6.88 17.66
C ASP A 44 0.69 7.43 17.91
N GLU A 45 1.19 8.29 17.02
CA GLU A 45 2.57 8.80 17.03
C GLU A 45 3.62 7.68 17.04
N ASN A 46 3.27 6.55 16.43
CA ASN A 46 4.17 5.41 16.24
C ASN A 46 5.02 5.63 14.98
N TRP A 47 6.07 6.44 15.10
CA TRP A 47 6.89 6.87 13.96
C TRP A 47 7.67 5.73 13.32
N GLU A 48 8.04 4.70 14.08
CA GLU A 48 8.66 3.50 13.53
C GLU A 48 7.72 2.82 12.52
N GLU A 49 6.46 2.62 12.89
CA GLU A 49 5.45 2.04 12.02
C GLU A 49 5.13 2.94 10.84
N VAL A 50 4.97 4.25 11.05
CA VAL A 50 4.76 5.22 9.97
C VAL A 50 5.87 5.10 8.92
N CYS A 51 7.13 5.04 9.34
CA CYS A 51 8.28 4.91 8.45
C CYS A 51 8.32 3.56 7.74
N SER A 52 7.90 2.47 8.42
CA SER A 52 7.83 1.14 7.81
C SER A 52 6.81 1.06 6.67
N LEU A 53 5.73 1.83 6.77
CA LEU A 53 4.65 1.90 5.78
C LEU A 53 4.91 2.87 4.63
N MET A 54 6.06 3.54 4.62
CA MET A 54 6.49 4.43 3.53
C MET A 54 7.42 3.71 2.55
N THR A 55 7.39 4.14 1.27
CA THR A 55 8.40 3.68 0.30
C THR A 55 9.80 4.13 0.72
N ASP A 56 10.82 3.37 0.33
CA ASP A 56 12.22 3.72 0.64
C ASP A 56 12.60 5.08 0.07
N LYS A 57 12.06 5.41 -1.08
CA LYS A 57 12.29 6.69 -1.74
C LYS A 57 11.66 7.85 -0.97
N SER A 58 10.43 7.68 -0.48
CA SER A 58 9.74 8.67 0.35
C SER A 58 10.47 8.90 1.68
N LYS A 59 10.96 7.83 2.32
CA LYS A 59 11.81 7.93 3.52
C LYS A 59 13.06 8.76 3.26
N ALA A 60 13.79 8.44 2.18
CA ALA A 60 15.01 9.17 1.83
C ALA A 60 14.77 10.64 1.50
N GLN A 61 13.62 10.95 0.89
CA GLN A 61 13.22 12.34 0.61
C GLN A 61 12.87 13.08 1.90
N LEU A 62 12.13 12.44 2.79
CA LEU A 62 11.79 12.99 4.10
C LEU A 62 13.04 13.28 4.93
N GLU A 63 14.01 12.38 4.97
CA GLU A 63 15.25 12.55 5.69
C GLU A 63 16.08 13.73 5.14
N ARG A 64 16.11 13.89 3.81
CA ARG A 64 16.76 15.06 3.18
C ARG A 64 16.09 16.37 3.56
N ALA A 65 14.75 16.39 3.56
CA ALA A 65 13.99 17.54 4.02
C ALA A 65 14.22 17.80 5.52
N GLY A 66 14.35 16.76 6.32
CA GLY A 66 14.65 16.86 7.75
C GLY A 66 15.99 17.51 8.05
N GLN A 67 17.00 17.36 7.20
CA GLN A 67 18.29 18.04 7.35
C GLN A 67 18.15 19.57 7.35
N VAL A 68 17.24 20.10 6.54
CA VAL A 68 16.93 21.54 6.50
C VAL A 68 16.26 22.01 7.80
N LEU A 69 15.53 21.11 8.45
CA LEU A 69 14.82 21.39 9.71
C LEU A 69 15.67 21.07 10.96
N ASP A 70 16.92 20.69 10.76
CA ASP A 70 17.80 20.24 11.85
C ASP A 70 17.18 19.08 12.65
N ALA A 71 16.49 18.18 11.95
CA ALA A 71 15.87 17.00 12.51
C ALA A 71 16.84 15.82 12.43
N ASN A 72 17.26 15.30 13.58
CA ASN A 72 18.13 14.14 13.70
C ASN A 72 17.28 12.89 13.97
N GLY A 73 17.81 11.70 13.66
CA GLY A 73 17.15 10.42 13.95
C GLY A 73 16.43 9.81 12.75
N GLY A 74 16.83 10.17 11.52
CA GLY A 74 16.26 9.58 10.30
C GLY A 74 14.79 9.91 10.09
N CYS A 75 14.07 9.04 9.40
CA CYS A 75 12.64 9.18 9.12
C CYS A 75 11.81 9.44 10.39
N GLU A 76 12.03 8.66 11.45
CA GLU A 76 11.30 8.78 12.72
C GLU A 76 11.53 10.15 13.38
N GLY A 77 12.79 10.59 13.44
CA GLY A 77 13.15 11.89 14.04
C GLY A 77 12.55 13.07 13.27
N VAL A 78 12.41 12.96 11.96
CA VAL A 78 11.74 13.98 11.15
C VAL A 78 10.25 14.04 11.46
N TRP A 79 9.57 12.90 11.54
CA TRP A 79 8.15 12.85 11.90
C TRP A 79 7.91 13.32 13.32
N GLU A 80 8.73 12.91 14.29
CA GLU A 80 8.63 13.37 15.67
C GLU A 80 8.72 14.90 15.75
N LYS A 81 9.65 15.50 14.99
CA LYS A 81 9.81 16.96 14.97
C LYS A 81 8.65 17.63 14.23
N ALA A 82 8.26 17.12 13.07
CA ALA A 82 7.20 17.67 12.25
C ALA A 82 5.84 17.64 12.96
N SER A 83 5.56 16.57 13.71
CA SER A 83 4.30 16.40 14.42
C SER A 83 4.00 17.52 15.43
N LYS A 84 5.04 18.14 15.97
CA LYS A 84 4.91 19.27 16.91
C LYS A 84 4.36 20.54 16.25
N PHE A 85 4.44 20.62 14.92
CA PHE A 85 3.91 21.74 14.14
C PHE A 85 2.55 21.43 13.51
N ILE A 86 2.07 20.18 13.63
CA ILE A 86 0.76 19.79 13.13
C ILE A 86 -0.30 20.34 14.10
N GLY A 87 -1.10 21.28 13.59
CA GLY A 87 -2.16 21.90 14.39
C GLY A 87 -3.36 20.96 14.60
N ASP A 88 -4.20 21.30 15.59
CA ASP A 88 -5.39 20.53 15.96
C ASP A 88 -6.37 20.31 14.80
N LYS A 89 -6.39 21.24 13.84
CA LYS A 89 -7.23 21.08 12.63
C LYS A 89 -6.79 19.88 11.80
N ALA A 90 -5.49 19.73 11.57
CA ALA A 90 -4.95 18.61 10.80
C ALA A 90 -5.12 17.28 11.56
N LYS A 91 -4.98 17.30 12.88
CA LYS A 91 -5.27 16.12 13.72
C LYS A 91 -6.72 15.67 13.60
N ARG A 92 -7.69 16.61 13.64
CA ARG A 92 -9.10 16.29 13.42
C ARG A 92 -9.40 15.73 12.03
N GLN A 93 -8.69 16.19 11.00
CA GLN A 93 -8.82 15.62 9.64
C GLN A 93 -8.39 14.15 9.58
N LEU A 94 -7.44 13.74 10.41
CA LEU A 94 -7.05 12.34 10.53
C LEU A 94 -8.11 11.50 11.28
N ASP A 95 -8.86 12.10 12.19
CA ASP A 95 -9.98 11.43 12.88
C ASP A 95 -11.14 11.14 11.95
N ASP A 96 -11.39 12.05 11.00
CA ASP A 96 -12.45 11.95 9.99
C ASP A 96 -11.95 11.24 8.70
N PHE A 97 -10.79 10.57 8.73
CA PHE A 97 -10.22 9.90 7.57
C PHE A 97 -11.17 8.84 7.01
N GLU A 98 -11.61 9.04 5.78
CA GLU A 98 -12.48 8.12 5.06
C GLU A 98 -12.01 7.97 3.61
N ILE A 99 -11.80 6.72 3.19
CA ILE A 99 -11.40 6.39 1.82
C ILE A 99 -12.64 6.35 0.93
N GLU A 100 -12.72 7.29 -0.01
CA GLU A 100 -13.78 7.32 -1.02
C GLU A 100 -13.55 6.34 -2.15
N SER A 101 -12.31 6.26 -2.64
CA SER A 101 -11.97 5.37 -3.75
C SER A 101 -10.52 4.91 -3.72
N VAL A 102 -10.29 3.72 -4.25
CA VAL A 102 -8.97 3.14 -4.50
C VAL A 102 -8.90 2.75 -5.97
N LYS A 103 -7.83 3.11 -6.65
CA LYS A 103 -7.54 2.72 -8.02
C LYS A 103 -6.17 2.07 -8.07
N VAL A 104 -6.11 0.81 -8.48
CA VAL A 104 -4.87 0.05 -8.60
C VAL A 104 -4.49 -0.08 -10.07
N GLU A 105 -3.25 0.21 -10.40
CA GLU A 105 -2.67 0.09 -11.74
C GLU A 105 -1.28 -0.58 -11.63
N GLY A 106 -1.24 -1.91 -11.73
CA GLY A 106 -0.01 -2.68 -11.54
C GLY A 106 0.52 -2.55 -10.11
N ASP A 107 1.75 -2.07 -9.96
CA ASP A 107 2.41 -1.87 -8.67
C ASP A 107 2.20 -0.47 -8.09
N THR A 108 1.29 0.30 -8.63
CA THR A 108 0.92 1.63 -8.14
C THR A 108 -0.56 1.70 -7.83
N ALA A 109 -0.91 2.46 -6.83
CA ALA A 109 -2.30 2.72 -6.45
C ALA A 109 -2.52 4.18 -6.10
N THR A 110 -3.74 4.63 -6.31
CA THR A 110 -4.19 5.98 -5.97
C THR A 110 -5.37 5.86 -5.01
N VAL A 111 -5.26 6.50 -3.87
CA VAL A 111 -6.30 6.57 -2.84
C VAL A 111 -6.84 7.98 -2.76
N THR A 112 -8.16 8.12 -2.91
CA THR A 112 -8.85 9.40 -2.74
C THR A 112 -9.62 9.36 -1.44
N THR A 113 -9.52 10.42 -0.67
CA THR A 113 -10.23 10.59 0.61
C THR A 113 -11.18 11.77 0.57
N ALA A 114 -12.19 11.75 1.42
CA ALA A 114 -13.21 12.80 1.50
C ALA A 114 -12.61 14.18 1.86
N GLU A 115 -11.57 14.20 2.70
CA GLU A 115 -10.94 15.42 3.19
C GLU A 115 -9.93 16.01 2.20
N ALA A 116 -9.23 15.15 1.45
CA ALA A 116 -8.17 15.55 0.52
C ALA A 116 -8.70 15.83 -0.89
N LYS A 117 -9.74 16.65 -1.01
CA LYS A 117 -10.38 17.00 -2.29
C LYS A 117 -9.33 17.41 -3.34
N GLY A 118 -9.09 16.53 -4.29
CA GLY A 118 -8.21 16.79 -5.44
C GLY A 118 -6.72 16.53 -5.21
N GLN A 119 -6.34 15.99 -4.05
CA GLN A 119 -4.96 15.56 -3.77
C GLN A 119 -4.96 14.09 -3.34
N PRO A 120 -4.96 13.16 -4.29
CA PRO A 120 -4.94 11.74 -3.96
C PRO A 120 -3.59 11.34 -3.36
N THR A 121 -3.62 10.37 -2.46
CA THR A 121 -2.42 9.73 -1.93
C THR A 121 -2.00 8.60 -2.86
N GLN A 122 -0.71 8.55 -3.18
CA GLN A 122 -0.14 7.47 -3.97
C GLN A 122 0.40 6.37 -3.06
N LEU A 123 0.24 5.13 -3.48
CA LEU A 123 0.91 3.98 -2.91
C LEU A 123 1.67 3.23 -3.99
N ARG A 124 2.73 2.56 -3.59
CA ARG A 124 3.54 1.70 -4.45
C ARG A 124 3.79 0.36 -3.78
N LYS A 125 3.77 -0.69 -4.58
CA LYS A 125 4.11 -2.04 -4.11
C LYS A 125 5.62 -2.21 -4.11
N GLU A 126 6.21 -2.44 -2.95
CA GLU A 126 7.61 -2.74 -2.75
C GLU A 126 7.72 -4.05 -1.98
N ASP A 127 8.52 -5.00 -2.50
CA ASP A 127 8.70 -6.33 -1.89
C ASP A 127 7.39 -7.07 -1.58
N GLY A 128 6.37 -6.85 -2.42
CA GLY A 128 5.04 -7.46 -2.27
C GLY A 128 4.10 -6.77 -1.29
N GLU A 129 4.52 -5.67 -0.68
CA GLU A 129 3.75 -4.88 0.27
C GLU A 129 3.40 -3.50 -0.27
N TRP A 130 2.19 -3.02 -0.02
CA TRP A 130 1.78 -1.67 -0.38
C TRP A 130 2.30 -0.66 0.62
N ARG A 131 2.96 0.38 0.12
CA ARG A 131 3.57 1.44 0.93
C ARG A 131 3.17 2.81 0.41
N VAL A 132 3.02 3.76 1.32
CA VAL A 132 2.69 5.15 0.99
C VAL A 132 3.86 5.80 0.27
N ASP A 133 3.56 6.43 -0.89
CA ASP A 133 4.52 7.10 -1.74
C ASP A 133 4.20 8.60 -1.80
N PHE A 134 5.06 9.43 -1.26
CA PHE A 134 4.91 10.89 -1.26
C PHE A 134 5.53 11.56 -2.50
N GLU A 135 5.97 10.78 -3.46
CA GLU A 135 6.40 11.32 -4.74
C GLU A 135 5.23 11.51 -5.69
N SER A 136 4.86 12.70 -5.89
CA SER A 136 3.94 13.14 -6.96
C SER A 136 4.62 14.20 -7.82
#